data_7f05faafcce667643133083096d4c7cd
#
_entry.id   7f05faafcce667643133083096d4c7cd
#
_cell.length_a   1.000
_cell.length_b   1.000
_cell.length_c   1.000
_cell.angle_alpha   90.00
_cell.angle_beta   90.00
_cell.angle_gamma   90.00
#
_symmetry.space_group_name_H-M   'P 1'
#
loop_
_entity.id
_entity.type
_entity.pdbx_description
1 polymer ?
#
loop_
_entity_poly.entity_id
_entity_poly.type
_entity_poly.pdbx_seq_one_letter_code
_entity_poly.pdbx_strand_id
1 'polypeptide(L)'
;MNMNTIFKKFMALVAIIAGFLTSGKANAQEKYSPSGTYQFAVKDGNSLFLDEYLATAGSETTLNGNEKPSIVFVFGGGFKGGERSHKEYVPWFKMLNDEGYTVLTIDYRLGMKGVKTKGGIGSVKQFYHSVRIASEDLFSATKYIIDNAKTLKVNPDNLVICGSSAGAMTVLETEWMLCNGK
;
A
#
# COMPACT_ATOMS: atom_id res chain seq x y z
N MET A 1 -3.31 25.15 1.50
CA MET A 1 -3.30 24.52 0.18
C MET A 1 -4.51 23.60 0.13
N ASN A 2 -5.41 23.75 -0.83
CA ASN A 2 -6.73 23.11 -0.83
C ASN A 2 -6.59 21.62 -1.21
N MET A 3 -7.10 20.72 -0.37
CA MET A 3 -7.04 19.25 -0.52
C MET A 3 -7.48 18.76 -1.91
N ASN A 4 -8.43 19.47 -2.54
CA ASN A 4 -8.92 19.18 -3.90
C ASN A 4 -7.85 19.37 -5.01
N THR A 5 -6.79 20.11 -4.76
CA THR A 5 -5.71 20.33 -5.75
C THR A 5 -4.68 19.22 -5.70
N ILE A 6 -4.49 18.60 -4.54
CA ILE A 6 -3.54 17.51 -4.33
C ILE A 6 -4.02 16.25 -5.05
N PHE A 7 -5.33 15.99 -5.06
CA PHE A 7 -5.91 14.75 -5.58
C PHE A 7 -6.25 14.72 -7.07
N LYS A 8 -6.23 15.85 -7.77
CA LYS A 8 -6.46 15.87 -9.23
C LYS A 8 -5.36 15.19 -10.06
N LYS A 9 -4.25 14.79 -9.44
CA LYS A 9 -3.11 14.12 -10.11
C LYS A 9 -2.98 12.63 -9.76
N PHE A 10 -3.87 12.07 -8.93
CA PHE A 10 -3.82 10.65 -8.60
C PHE A 10 -4.37 9.80 -9.76
N MET A 11 -3.50 9.06 -10.42
CA MET A 11 -3.86 7.94 -11.28
C MET A 11 -3.80 6.66 -10.45
N ALA A 12 -4.97 6.10 -10.09
CA ALA A 12 -5.03 4.77 -9.51
C ALA A 12 -4.84 3.73 -10.63
N LEU A 13 -3.70 3.07 -10.66
CA LEU A 13 -3.48 1.90 -11.52
C LEU A 13 -3.86 0.66 -10.71
N VAL A 14 -5.03 0.10 -10.97
CA VAL A 14 -5.44 -1.20 -10.42
C VAL A 14 -4.71 -2.30 -11.19
N ALA A 15 -3.58 -2.77 -10.69
CA ALA A 15 -2.92 -3.95 -11.21
C ALA A 15 -3.48 -5.19 -10.49
N ILE A 16 -4.30 -5.98 -11.19
CA ILE A 16 -4.64 -7.34 -10.77
C ILE A 16 -3.43 -8.21 -11.11
N ILE A 17 -2.59 -8.51 -10.12
CA ILE A 17 -1.49 -9.45 -10.30
C ILE A 17 -2.05 -10.87 -10.16
N ALA A 18 -2.33 -11.52 -11.28
CA ALA A 18 -2.48 -12.96 -11.35
C ALA A 18 -1.09 -13.59 -11.13
N GLY A 19 -0.96 -14.38 -10.06
CA GLY A 19 0.32 -14.98 -9.69
C GLY A 19 0.89 -15.88 -10.77
N PHE A 20 2.08 -15.60 -11.23
CA PHE A 20 2.90 -16.54 -11.96
C PHE A 20 3.80 -17.27 -10.95
N LEU A 21 3.45 -18.52 -10.66
CA LEU A 21 4.33 -19.46 -9.98
C LEU A 21 5.36 -19.99 -10.98
N THR A 22 6.56 -19.44 -10.98
CA THR A 22 7.73 -20.13 -11.58
C THR A 22 8.55 -20.76 -10.48
N SER A 23 8.64 -22.08 -10.49
CA SER A 23 9.50 -22.87 -9.60
C SER A 23 10.97 -22.66 -9.95
N GLY A 24 11.64 -21.76 -9.23
CA GLY A 24 13.08 -21.53 -9.27
C GLY A 24 13.74 -22.10 -8.02
N LYS A 25 14.88 -22.79 -8.19
CA LYS A 25 15.68 -23.41 -7.13
C LYS A 25 16.01 -22.41 -6.01
N ALA A 26 15.78 -22.82 -4.76
CA ALA A 26 16.12 -22.06 -3.57
C ALA A 26 17.64 -21.94 -3.40
N ASN A 27 18.21 -20.84 -3.87
CA ASN A 27 19.44 -20.32 -3.28
C ASN A 27 19.03 -19.56 -2.01
N ALA A 28 19.82 -19.61 -0.94
CA ALA A 28 19.62 -18.81 0.26
C ALA A 28 19.61 -17.33 -0.15
N GLN A 29 18.42 -16.83 -0.39
CA GLN A 29 18.19 -15.46 -0.86
C GLN A 29 18.42 -14.56 0.35
N GLU A 30 19.42 -13.70 0.26
CA GLU A 30 19.66 -12.66 1.24
C GLU A 30 18.33 -11.96 1.53
N LYS A 31 17.94 -11.92 2.83
CA LYS A 31 16.63 -11.45 3.23
C LYS A 31 16.49 -9.97 2.89
N TYR A 32 15.82 -9.68 1.78
CA TYR A 32 15.53 -8.31 1.39
C TYR A 32 14.59 -7.68 2.44
N SER A 33 15.07 -6.62 3.09
CA SER A 33 14.41 -5.99 4.24
C SER A 33 14.13 -4.52 3.94
N PRO A 34 13.13 -3.89 4.58
CA PRO A 34 12.85 -2.48 4.40
C PRO A 34 14.04 -1.61 4.82
N SER A 35 14.23 -0.51 4.13
CA SER A 35 15.21 0.53 4.42
C SER A 35 14.84 1.33 5.67
N GLY A 36 13.54 1.42 5.97
CA GLY A 36 12.98 2.08 7.15
C GLY A 36 11.60 1.55 7.48
N THR A 37 11.22 1.67 8.76
CA THR A 37 9.87 1.36 9.27
C THR A 37 9.40 2.53 10.12
N TYR A 38 8.21 3.05 9.83
CA TYR A 38 7.69 4.26 10.45
C TYR A 38 6.27 4.03 10.95
N GLN A 39 5.98 4.44 12.18
CA GLN A 39 4.62 4.44 12.71
C GLN A 39 3.87 5.66 12.19
N PHE A 40 2.83 5.45 11.39
CA PHE A 40 2.06 6.55 10.82
C PHE A 40 0.76 6.86 11.57
N ALA A 41 0.24 5.89 12.35
CA ALA A 41 -0.96 6.10 13.15
C ALA A 41 -1.06 5.12 14.32
N VAL A 42 -1.91 5.46 15.30
CA VAL A 42 -2.47 4.53 16.29
C VAL A 42 -3.99 4.65 16.22
N LYS A 43 -4.69 3.57 15.95
CA LYS A 43 -6.16 3.54 15.85
C LYS A 43 -6.73 2.32 16.54
N ASP A 44 -7.72 2.54 17.39
CA ASP A 44 -8.38 1.47 18.18
C ASP A 44 -7.35 0.59 18.92
N GLY A 45 -6.30 1.21 19.49
CA GLY A 45 -5.21 0.52 20.18
C GLY A 45 -4.23 -0.22 19.26
N ASN A 46 -4.39 -0.16 17.94
CA ASN A 46 -3.49 -0.76 16.97
C ASN A 46 -2.48 0.28 16.47
N SER A 47 -1.19 -0.01 16.63
CA SER A 47 -0.13 0.74 15.96
C SER A 47 -0.06 0.33 14.49
N LEU A 48 -0.12 1.30 13.58
CA LEU A 48 -0.06 1.09 12.15
C LEU A 48 1.27 1.65 11.62
N PHE A 49 1.98 0.82 10.86
CA PHE A 49 3.30 1.15 10.35
C PHE A 49 3.31 1.13 8.83
N LEU A 50 4.26 1.86 8.26
CA LEU A 50 4.69 1.69 6.88
C LEU A 50 6.15 1.20 6.86
N ASP A 51 6.46 0.35 5.88
CA ASP A 51 7.82 -0.03 5.54
C ASP A 51 8.22 0.65 4.24
N GLU A 52 9.43 1.20 4.23
CA GLU A 52 10.03 1.86 3.08
C GLU A 52 11.06 0.94 2.45
N TYR A 53 10.95 0.75 1.15
CA TYR A 53 11.92 0.05 0.28
C TYR A 53 12.42 1.06 -0.75
N LEU A 54 13.62 1.58 -0.52
CA LEU A 54 14.21 2.60 -1.39
C LEU A 54 14.65 2.00 -2.73
N ALA A 55 14.57 2.80 -3.77
CA ALA A 55 15.18 2.49 -5.07
C ALA A 55 16.65 2.10 -4.89
N THR A 56 17.10 1.10 -5.64
CA THR A 56 18.50 0.64 -5.59
C THR A 56 19.44 1.77 -6.04
N ALA A 57 20.51 1.98 -5.28
CA ALA A 57 21.51 3.00 -5.62
C ALA A 57 22.09 2.75 -7.01
N GLY A 58 22.10 3.78 -7.84
CA GLY A 58 22.57 3.70 -9.23
C GLY A 58 21.54 3.18 -10.24
N SER A 59 20.33 2.79 -9.80
CA SER A 59 19.22 2.50 -10.71
C SER A 59 18.69 3.80 -11.35
N GLU A 60 18.11 3.67 -12.55
CA GLU A 60 17.50 4.82 -13.21
C GLU A 60 16.25 5.27 -12.47
N THR A 61 16.22 6.53 -12.02
CA THR A 61 15.10 7.12 -11.30
C THR A 61 14.15 7.94 -12.18
N THR A 62 14.40 7.95 -13.50
CA THR A 62 13.57 8.69 -14.46
C THR A 62 12.85 7.75 -15.44
N LEU A 63 11.65 8.16 -15.84
CA LEU A 63 10.85 7.51 -16.87
C LEU A 63 10.47 8.57 -17.90
N ASN A 64 10.91 8.39 -19.14
CA ASN A 64 10.69 9.38 -20.23
C ASN A 64 11.13 10.81 -19.85
N GLY A 65 12.24 10.93 -19.12
CA GLY A 65 12.78 12.23 -18.66
C GLY A 65 12.07 12.82 -17.44
N ASN A 66 11.06 12.14 -16.89
CA ASN A 66 10.37 12.54 -15.65
C ASN A 66 10.78 11.65 -14.48
N GLU A 67 10.74 12.20 -13.28
CA GLU A 67 10.95 11.42 -12.06
C GLU A 67 9.94 10.25 -11.97
N LYS A 68 10.43 9.05 -11.66
CA LYS A 68 9.56 7.89 -11.43
C LYS A 68 8.69 8.10 -10.19
N PRO A 69 7.41 7.69 -10.22
CA PRO A 69 6.56 7.79 -9.06
C PRO A 69 7.03 6.87 -7.92
N SER A 70 6.77 7.28 -6.69
CA SER A 70 6.84 6.36 -5.55
C SER A 70 5.55 5.55 -5.46
N ILE A 71 5.67 4.26 -5.14
CA ILE A 71 4.56 3.31 -5.13
C ILE A 71 4.12 3.08 -3.68
N VAL A 72 2.85 3.38 -3.38
CA VAL A 72 2.22 3.03 -2.10
C VAL A 72 1.44 1.74 -2.30
N PHE A 73 1.87 0.67 -1.62
CA PHE A 73 1.28 -0.66 -1.77
C PHE A 73 0.43 -1.05 -0.55
N VAL A 74 -0.77 -1.57 -0.82
CA VAL A 74 -1.73 -2.07 0.17
C VAL A 74 -1.90 -3.58 -0.02
N PHE A 75 -1.50 -4.37 0.98
CA PHE A 75 -1.51 -5.84 0.89
C PHE A 75 -2.91 -6.45 0.89
N GLY A 76 -3.00 -7.68 0.41
CA GLY A 76 -4.22 -8.50 0.43
C GLY A 76 -4.33 -9.35 1.70
N GLY A 77 -5.41 -10.12 1.80
CA GLY A 77 -5.63 -11.06 2.91
C GLY A 77 -7.06 -11.06 3.43
N GLY A 78 -8.02 -10.57 2.62
CA GLY A 78 -9.47 -10.61 2.91
C GLY A 78 -9.87 -9.84 4.16
N PHE A 79 -9.09 -8.85 4.59
CA PHE A 79 -9.25 -8.11 5.84
C PHE A 79 -9.17 -8.99 7.11
N LYS A 80 -8.67 -10.22 6.97
CA LYS A 80 -8.52 -11.20 8.06
C LYS A 80 -7.09 -11.39 8.51
N GLY A 81 -6.15 -11.22 7.60
CA GLY A 81 -4.72 -11.45 7.79
C GLY A 81 -3.93 -10.78 6.70
N GLY A 82 -2.65 -11.14 6.62
CA GLY A 82 -1.67 -10.50 5.74
C GLY A 82 -0.80 -9.54 6.52
N GLU A 83 0.26 -9.11 5.88
CA GLU A 83 1.23 -8.15 6.43
C GLU A 83 1.87 -7.35 5.30
N ARG A 84 2.29 -6.12 5.59
CA ARG A 84 2.85 -5.18 4.61
C ARG A 84 4.12 -5.69 3.92
N SER A 85 4.97 -6.45 4.62
CA SER A 85 6.22 -7.01 4.11
C SER A 85 6.19 -8.54 3.99
N HIS A 86 5.03 -9.08 3.54
CA HIS A 86 4.88 -10.51 3.34
C HIS A 86 5.85 -11.03 2.27
N LYS A 87 6.44 -12.21 2.52
CA LYS A 87 7.45 -12.84 1.66
C LYS A 87 7.05 -12.97 0.18
N GLU A 88 5.77 -12.98 -0.13
CA GLU A 88 5.26 -13.06 -1.51
C GLU A 88 5.35 -11.71 -2.25
N TYR A 89 5.34 -10.59 -1.53
CA TYR A 89 5.44 -9.25 -2.12
C TYR A 89 6.88 -8.75 -2.19
N VAL A 90 7.72 -9.13 -1.24
CA VAL A 90 9.10 -8.64 -1.13
C VAL A 90 9.94 -8.83 -2.41
N PRO A 91 9.89 -9.95 -3.15
CA PRO A 91 10.58 -10.09 -4.43
C PRO A 91 10.12 -9.09 -5.49
N TRP A 92 8.83 -8.76 -5.49
CA TRP A 92 8.27 -7.74 -6.39
C TRP A 92 8.73 -6.34 -5.99
N PHE A 93 8.79 -6.02 -4.69
CA PHE A 93 9.35 -4.75 -4.21
C PHE A 93 10.81 -4.61 -4.65
N LYS A 94 11.61 -5.67 -4.50
CA LYS A 94 12.99 -5.67 -4.96
C LYS A 94 13.10 -5.39 -6.46
N MET A 95 12.30 -6.05 -7.27
CA MET A 95 12.27 -5.82 -8.72
C MET A 95 11.97 -4.35 -9.05
N LEU A 96 10.99 -3.75 -8.38
CA LEU A 96 10.65 -2.34 -8.55
C LEU A 96 11.80 -1.41 -8.10
N ASN A 97 12.45 -1.73 -6.98
CA ASN A 97 13.59 -0.94 -6.51
C ASN A 97 14.80 -1.04 -7.46
N ASP A 98 15.05 -2.20 -8.05
CA ASP A 98 16.10 -2.39 -9.06
C ASP A 98 15.81 -1.57 -10.32
N GLU A 99 14.52 -1.35 -10.63
CA GLU A 99 14.06 -0.46 -11.71
C GLU A 99 13.97 1.02 -11.29
N GLY A 100 14.38 1.38 -10.08
CA GLY A 100 14.44 2.78 -9.61
C GLY A 100 13.15 3.33 -9.00
N TYR A 101 12.17 2.49 -8.67
CA TYR A 101 10.98 2.90 -7.95
C TYR A 101 11.18 2.74 -6.43
N THR A 102 10.80 3.71 -5.64
CA THR A 102 10.64 3.55 -4.19
C THR A 102 9.27 2.96 -3.89
N VAL A 103 9.22 1.94 -2.99
CA VAL A 103 7.97 1.30 -2.56
C VAL A 103 7.73 1.58 -1.09
N LEU A 104 6.54 2.06 -0.77
CA LEU A 104 6.03 2.26 0.59
C LEU A 104 4.87 1.29 0.79
N THR A 105 5.01 0.32 1.68
CA THR A 105 3.93 -0.62 1.99
C THR A 105 3.38 -0.36 3.37
N ILE A 106 2.06 -0.41 3.53
CA ILE A 106 1.38 0.07 4.73
C ILE A 106 0.60 -1.02 5.46
N ASP A 107 0.50 -0.88 6.78
CA ASP A 107 -0.51 -1.59 7.57
C ASP A 107 -1.89 -0.96 7.40
N TYR A 108 -2.92 -1.77 7.63
CA TYR A 108 -4.30 -1.33 7.82
C TYR A 108 -5.00 -2.24 8.82
N ARG A 109 -6.05 -1.76 9.49
CA ARG A 109 -6.82 -2.55 10.45
C ARG A 109 -7.55 -3.70 9.77
N LEU A 110 -7.38 -4.91 10.31
CA LEU A 110 -7.95 -6.15 9.78
C LEU A 110 -9.34 -6.39 10.37
N GLY A 111 -10.34 -5.66 9.89
CA GLY A 111 -11.68 -5.65 10.45
C GLY A 111 -12.44 -7.00 10.40
N MET A 112 -11.97 -7.96 9.61
CA MET A 112 -12.49 -9.33 9.55
C MET A 112 -11.69 -10.32 10.40
N LYS A 113 -10.63 -9.89 11.08
CA LYS A 113 -9.81 -10.76 11.92
C LYS A 113 -10.64 -11.31 13.09
N GLY A 114 -10.67 -12.63 13.26
CA GLY A 114 -11.45 -13.30 14.31
C GLY A 114 -12.97 -13.36 14.06
N VAL A 115 -13.46 -12.75 12.98
CA VAL A 115 -14.89 -12.78 12.66
C VAL A 115 -15.28 -14.17 12.13
N LYS A 116 -16.22 -14.83 12.84
CA LYS A 116 -16.82 -16.08 12.37
C LYS A 116 -17.89 -15.75 11.33
N THR A 117 -17.57 -15.94 10.07
CA THR A 117 -18.51 -15.70 8.97
C THR A 117 -19.46 -16.91 8.84
N LYS A 118 -20.67 -16.78 9.38
CA LYS A 118 -21.74 -17.77 9.17
C LYS A 118 -22.61 -17.47 7.92
N GLY A 119 -22.19 -16.51 7.10
CA GLY A 119 -23.00 -15.96 6.01
C GLY A 119 -24.06 -14.96 6.54
N GLY A 120 -24.90 -14.47 5.63
CA GLY A 120 -25.96 -13.53 5.93
C GLY A 120 -25.52 -12.05 6.06
N ILE A 121 -26.51 -11.19 6.34
CA ILE A 121 -26.37 -9.72 6.29
C ILE A 121 -25.35 -9.18 7.30
N GLY A 122 -25.16 -9.86 8.43
CA GLY A 122 -24.16 -9.46 9.43
C GLY A 122 -22.73 -9.58 8.91
N SER A 123 -22.43 -10.64 8.16
CA SER A 123 -21.11 -10.81 7.52
C SER A 123 -20.85 -9.76 6.43
N VAL A 124 -21.89 -9.38 5.69
CA VAL A 124 -21.81 -8.32 4.67
C VAL A 124 -21.54 -6.97 5.34
N LYS A 125 -22.28 -6.61 6.38
CA LYS A 125 -22.06 -5.36 7.14
C LYS A 125 -20.64 -5.28 7.70
N GLN A 126 -20.14 -6.36 8.29
CA GLN A 126 -18.79 -6.41 8.83
C GLN A 126 -17.71 -6.27 7.74
N PHE A 127 -17.97 -6.88 6.58
CA PHE A 127 -17.08 -6.73 5.44
C PHE A 127 -17.00 -5.26 4.97
N TYR A 128 -18.13 -4.59 4.75
CA TYR A 128 -18.16 -3.17 4.40
C TYR A 128 -17.50 -2.29 5.46
N HIS A 129 -17.75 -2.57 6.74
CA HIS A 129 -17.04 -1.88 7.82
C HIS A 129 -15.53 -2.06 7.71
N SER A 130 -15.06 -3.27 7.38
CA SER A 130 -13.63 -3.56 7.24
C SER A 130 -13.01 -2.80 6.07
N VAL A 131 -13.70 -2.68 4.94
CA VAL A 131 -13.26 -1.85 3.80
C VAL A 131 -13.12 -0.41 4.23
N ARG A 132 -14.13 0.16 4.92
CA ARG A 132 -14.11 1.57 5.35
C ARG A 132 -12.97 1.89 6.31
N ILE A 133 -12.77 1.07 7.36
CA ILE A 133 -11.67 1.33 8.31
C ILE A 133 -10.29 1.19 7.66
N ALA A 134 -10.14 0.27 6.70
CA ALA A 134 -8.91 0.15 5.91
C ALA A 134 -8.68 1.38 5.02
N SER A 135 -9.75 1.94 4.42
CA SER A 135 -9.67 3.19 3.64
C SER A 135 -9.28 4.39 4.52
N GLU A 136 -9.83 4.50 5.72
CA GLU A 136 -9.42 5.51 6.71
C GLU A 136 -7.94 5.39 7.10
N ASP A 137 -7.42 4.17 7.12
CA ASP A 137 -6.01 3.90 7.43
C ASP A 137 -5.13 4.28 6.24
N LEU A 138 -5.56 3.99 5.01
CA LEU A 138 -4.87 4.43 3.79
C LEU A 138 -4.84 5.97 3.70
N PHE A 139 -5.93 6.68 4.03
CA PHE A 139 -5.92 8.15 4.13
C PHE A 139 -4.87 8.64 5.12
N SER A 140 -4.78 8.00 6.29
CA SER A 140 -3.82 8.38 7.32
C SER A 140 -2.39 8.12 6.89
N ALA A 141 -2.13 6.98 6.23
CA ALA A 141 -0.82 6.65 5.68
C ALA A 141 -0.42 7.63 4.58
N THR A 142 -1.33 7.94 3.64
CA THR A 142 -1.07 8.90 2.56
C THR A 142 -0.78 10.29 3.12
N LYS A 143 -1.56 10.74 4.11
CA LYS A 143 -1.28 12.01 4.80
C LYS A 143 0.10 12.00 5.45
N TYR A 144 0.45 10.93 6.16
CA TYR A 144 1.77 10.80 6.78
C TYR A 144 2.90 10.86 5.74
N ILE A 145 2.74 10.16 4.60
CA ILE A 145 3.72 10.17 3.50
C ILE A 145 3.91 11.58 2.96
N ILE A 146 2.83 12.32 2.72
CA ILE A 146 2.87 13.70 2.24
C ILE A 146 3.56 14.62 3.25
N ASP A 147 3.17 14.54 4.52
CA ASP A 147 3.72 15.38 5.59
C ASP A 147 5.22 15.10 5.86
N ASN A 148 5.68 13.87 5.58
CA ASN A 148 7.06 13.42 5.80
C ASN A 148 7.83 13.14 4.49
N ALA A 149 7.37 13.68 3.37
CA ALA A 149 7.90 13.40 2.04
C ALA A 149 9.43 13.60 1.93
N LYS A 150 9.96 14.63 2.60
CA LYS A 150 11.40 14.90 2.64
C LYS A 150 12.18 13.78 3.35
N THR A 151 11.67 13.27 4.47
CA THR A 151 12.30 12.18 5.25
C THR A 151 12.25 10.87 4.48
N LEU A 152 11.10 10.58 3.85
CA LEU A 152 10.87 9.40 3.04
C LEU A 152 11.46 9.51 1.62
N LYS A 153 12.09 10.63 1.28
CA LYS A 153 12.71 10.88 -0.05
C LYS A 153 11.75 10.61 -1.21
N VAL A 154 10.49 11.00 -1.05
CA VAL A 154 9.45 10.82 -2.06
C VAL A 154 8.92 12.17 -2.55
N ASN A 155 8.48 12.21 -3.79
CA ASN A 155 7.78 13.36 -4.33
C ASN A 155 6.27 13.21 -4.04
N PRO A 156 5.67 14.03 -3.14
CA PRO A 156 4.27 13.89 -2.76
C PRO A 156 3.28 14.20 -3.90
N ASP A 157 3.74 14.88 -4.97
CA ASP A 157 2.94 15.14 -6.17
C ASP A 157 3.01 13.99 -7.19
N ASN A 158 3.85 12.98 -6.94
CA ASN A 158 4.10 11.87 -7.84
C ASN A 158 4.04 10.52 -7.10
N LEU A 159 2.86 10.19 -6.57
CA LEU A 159 2.58 8.93 -5.88
C LEU A 159 1.61 8.08 -6.70
N VAL A 160 1.87 6.79 -6.79
CA VAL A 160 0.95 5.78 -7.33
C VAL A 160 0.52 4.88 -6.19
N ILE A 161 -0.79 4.75 -5.96
CA ILE A 161 -1.35 3.86 -4.95
C ILE A 161 -1.89 2.62 -5.64
N CYS A 162 -1.47 1.45 -5.18
CA CYS A 162 -1.94 0.16 -5.70
C CYS A 162 -2.15 -0.85 -4.56
N GLY A 163 -2.83 -1.94 -4.86
CA GLY A 163 -3.11 -2.96 -3.86
C GLY A 163 -3.44 -4.31 -4.44
N SER A 164 -3.33 -5.34 -3.61
CA SER A 164 -3.67 -6.71 -3.93
C SER A 164 -4.97 -7.11 -3.24
N SER A 165 -5.92 -7.74 -3.94
CA SER A 165 -7.15 -8.31 -3.36
C SER A 165 -7.88 -7.32 -2.41
N ALA A 166 -7.96 -7.60 -1.10
CA ALA A 166 -8.53 -6.68 -0.10
C ALA A 166 -7.88 -5.29 -0.13
N GLY A 167 -6.57 -5.21 -0.37
CA GLY A 167 -5.86 -3.94 -0.56
C GLY A 167 -6.31 -3.18 -1.81
N ALA A 168 -6.58 -3.88 -2.91
CA ALA A 168 -7.13 -3.25 -4.12
C ALA A 168 -8.54 -2.69 -3.87
N MET A 169 -9.38 -3.40 -3.10
CA MET A 169 -10.70 -2.89 -2.69
C MET A 169 -10.57 -1.64 -1.81
N THR A 170 -9.59 -1.62 -0.90
CA THR A 170 -9.28 -0.45 -0.07
C THR A 170 -8.91 0.75 -0.93
N VAL A 171 -8.05 0.57 -1.93
CA VAL A 171 -7.65 1.65 -2.87
C VAL A 171 -8.86 2.19 -3.64
N LEU A 172 -9.68 1.31 -4.20
CA LEU A 172 -10.87 1.70 -4.97
C LEU A 172 -11.90 2.45 -4.11
N GLU A 173 -12.17 1.98 -2.89
CA GLU A 173 -13.08 2.66 -1.96
C GLU A 173 -12.54 4.03 -1.56
N THR A 174 -11.23 4.13 -1.29
CA THR A 174 -10.57 5.40 -0.96
C THR A 174 -10.71 6.41 -2.09
N GLU A 175 -10.48 6.00 -3.33
CA GLU A 175 -10.66 6.85 -4.51
C GLU A 175 -12.12 7.28 -4.68
N TRP A 176 -13.06 6.35 -4.52
CA TRP A 176 -14.50 6.66 -4.58
C TRP A 176 -14.89 7.69 -3.51
N MET A 177 -14.41 7.55 -2.28
CA MET A 177 -14.66 8.49 -1.18
C MET A 177 -14.15 9.89 -1.53
N LEU A 178 -12.95 9.99 -2.08
CA LEU A 178 -12.35 11.25 -2.51
C LEU A 178 -13.14 11.95 -3.62
N CYS A 179 -13.54 11.19 -4.64
CA CYS A 179 -14.30 11.71 -5.77
C CYS A 179 -15.69 12.20 -5.36
N ASN A 180 -16.25 11.66 -4.27
CA ASN A 180 -17.58 12.00 -3.77
C ASN A 180 -17.57 12.92 -2.53
N GLY A 181 -16.42 13.47 -2.15
CA GLY A 181 -16.29 14.44 -1.05
C GLY A 181 -16.61 13.84 0.32
N LYS A 182 -16.28 12.58 0.55
CA LYS A 182 -16.59 11.84 1.79
C LYS A 182 -15.33 11.55 2.59
#